data_f1f30a56d7f317b92af01ff15c421857
#
_entry.id   f1f30a56d7f317b92af01ff15c421857
#
_cell.length_a   1.000
_cell.length_b   1.000
_cell.length_c   1.000
_cell.angle_alpha   90.00
_cell.angle_beta   90.00
_cell.angle_gamma   90.00
#
_symmetry.space_group_name_H-M   'P 1'
#
loop_
_entity.id
_entity.type
_entity.pdbx_description
1 polymer ?
#
loop_
_entity_poly.entity_id
_entity_poly.type
_entity_poly.pdbx_seq_one_letter_code
_entity_poly.pdbx_strand_id
1 'polypeptide(L)'
;MRKKRGLFGAFAVLALSVTVLAVVWRYGKRQDAGNEEAVPEKTETEEAQTEKAQTEEVQTEEIKSPDSKETAEQPEPGSEMEPAFADQNPAEEFYITEISDELFSEMQGKSYRDDCMVPREELRYVHILHKDLDGNTKEGELVVNQKIAEDVLEIFRELYEADYPIEKVRLVDAYDADDEASMRDNNTSAFNFRFISHTTKVSKHGEGLAVDINTLYNPYVKEVDGQTVVEPETALPYVDRTLDFPYKIDHGDLCYKLFTEHGFVWGGDWETRKDYQHFEMPDTEE
;
A
#
# COMPACT_ATOMS: atom_id res chain seq x y z
N MET A 1 -76.34 -4.24 26.54
CA MET A 1 -75.95 -4.80 25.23
C MET A 1 -74.49 -5.20 25.27
N ARG A 2 -74.20 -6.51 25.37
CA ARG A 2 -72.84 -7.08 25.46
C ARG A 2 -72.45 -7.61 24.08
N LYS A 3 -71.35 -7.04 23.48
CA LYS A 3 -70.76 -7.60 22.27
C LYS A 3 -69.64 -8.57 22.64
N LYS A 4 -69.79 -9.81 22.22
CA LYS A 4 -68.83 -10.93 22.29
C LYS A 4 -67.64 -10.62 21.36
N ARG A 5 -66.41 -10.71 21.86
CA ARG A 5 -65.19 -10.76 21.05
C ARG A 5 -64.86 -12.24 20.76
N GLY A 6 -64.80 -12.54 19.48
CA GLY A 6 -64.36 -13.87 19.00
C GLY A 6 -62.86 -14.00 19.00
N LEU A 7 -62.47 -15.17 19.47
CA LEU A 7 -61.09 -15.66 19.51
C LEU A 7 -60.86 -16.51 18.24
N PHE A 8 -60.09 -15.99 17.27
CA PHE A 8 -59.55 -16.77 16.16
C PHE A 8 -58.21 -16.17 15.75
N GLY A 9 -57.14 -16.99 15.81
CA GLY A 9 -55.90 -16.58 15.17
C GLY A 9 -54.64 -17.08 15.85
N ALA A 10 -54.52 -18.40 15.99
CA ALA A 10 -53.19 -18.95 16.30
C ALA A 10 -53.17 -20.39 15.75
N PHE A 11 -52.80 -20.57 14.48
CA PHE A 11 -52.31 -21.84 13.90
C PHE A 11 -52.01 -21.60 12.42
N ALA A 12 -50.82 -21.08 12.10
CA ALA A 12 -50.21 -21.18 10.76
C ALA A 12 -48.78 -20.59 10.75
N VAL A 13 -47.86 -21.09 11.60
CA VAL A 13 -46.41 -20.95 11.40
C VAL A 13 -45.74 -22.21 11.93
N LEU A 14 -45.87 -23.32 11.23
CA LEU A 14 -45.03 -24.51 11.48
C LEU A 14 -45.09 -25.51 10.30
N ALA A 15 -44.90 -25.03 9.08
CA ALA A 15 -44.83 -25.94 7.91
C ALA A 15 -43.84 -25.50 6.82
N LEU A 16 -42.83 -24.62 7.10
CA LEU A 16 -41.89 -24.18 6.07
C LEU A 16 -40.40 -24.45 6.37
N SER A 17 -40.08 -25.21 7.43
CA SER A 17 -38.67 -25.46 7.81
C SER A 17 -38.14 -26.87 7.50
N VAL A 18 -38.90 -27.75 6.84
CA VAL A 18 -38.46 -29.12 6.54
C VAL A 18 -38.09 -29.37 5.08
N THR A 19 -38.40 -28.44 4.17
CA THR A 19 -38.17 -28.63 2.72
C THR A 19 -36.83 -28.12 2.22
N VAL A 20 -36.08 -27.30 2.98
CA VAL A 20 -34.78 -26.76 2.55
C VAL A 20 -33.60 -27.68 2.86
N LEU A 21 -33.72 -28.56 3.87
CA LEU A 21 -32.66 -29.51 4.25
C LEU A 21 -32.54 -30.75 3.34
N ALA A 22 -33.53 -31.04 2.50
CA ALA A 22 -33.53 -32.22 1.61
C ALA A 22 -32.87 -31.94 0.24
N VAL A 23 -32.67 -30.69 -0.14
CA VAL A 23 -32.07 -30.31 -1.45
C VAL A 23 -30.56 -30.25 -1.36
N VAL A 24 -29.98 -29.89 -0.22
CA VAL A 24 -28.50 -29.78 -0.05
C VAL A 24 -27.86 -31.19 0.05
N TRP A 25 -28.60 -32.20 0.54
CA TRP A 25 -28.08 -33.58 0.65
C TRP A 25 -28.07 -34.35 -0.68
N ARG A 26 -28.77 -33.87 -1.71
CA ARG A 26 -28.86 -34.52 -3.04
C ARG A 26 -27.83 -34.01 -4.04
N TYR A 27 -27.18 -32.87 -3.80
CA TYR A 27 -26.16 -32.31 -4.68
C TYR A 27 -24.72 -32.72 -4.29
N GLY A 28 -24.49 -33.22 -3.07
CA GLY A 28 -23.17 -33.62 -2.59
C GLY A 28 -22.73 -35.05 -2.96
N LYS A 29 -23.55 -35.84 -3.66
CA LYS A 29 -23.26 -37.27 -3.94
C LYS A 29 -23.07 -37.64 -5.41
N ARG A 30 -22.70 -36.69 -6.27
CA ARG A 30 -22.51 -36.96 -7.72
C ARG A 30 -21.15 -36.60 -8.28
N GLN A 31 -20.11 -36.44 -7.47
CA GLN A 31 -18.75 -36.20 -7.95
C GLN A 31 -17.68 -37.20 -7.43
N ASP A 32 -18.04 -38.33 -6.89
CA ASP A 32 -17.07 -39.38 -6.57
C ASP A 32 -17.42 -40.67 -7.35
N ALA A 33 -17.06 -40.68 -8.63
CA ALA A 33 -16.89 -41.93 -9.41
C ALA A 33 -16.04 -41.65 -10.66
N GLY A 34 -14.77 -42.06 -10.62
CA GLY A 34 -13.96 -42.29 -11.83
C GLY A 34 -12.60 -41.60 -11.81
N ASN A 35 -11.61 -42.20 -11.21
CA ASN A 35 -10.43 -42.71 -11.88
C ASN A 35 -9.45 -43.30 -10.88
N GLU A 36 -9.43 -44.60 -10.78
CA GLU A 36 -8.31 -45.38 -10.25
C GLU A 36 -7.33 -45.64 -11.41
N GLU A 37 -6.13 -45.12 -11.31
CA GLU A 37 -4.97 -45.69 -11.99
C GLU A 37 -3.77 -45.75 -11.03
N ALA A 38 -3.22 -46.96 -10.96
CA ALA A 38 -2.25 -47.45 -10.03
C ALA A 38 -0.88 -46.77 -10.11
N VAL A 39 -0.26 -46.49 -8.96
CA VAL A 39 1.15 -46.12 -8.80
C VAL A 39 1.85 -47.26 -8.04
N PRO A 40 3.00 -47.77 -8.51
CA PRO A 40 3.74 -48.81 -7.80
C PRO A 40 4.59 -48.24 -6.67
N GLU A 41 4.53 -48.98 -5.57
CA GLU A 41 5.33 -48.88 -4.37
C GLU A 41 6.83 -49.02 -4.64
N LYS A 42 7.64 -48.06 -4.13
CA LYS A 42 9.06 -48.29 -3.85
C LYS A 42 9.40 -47.74 -2.46
N THR A 43 9.59 -48.69 -1.57
CA THR A 43 10.31 -48.59 -0.31
C THR A 43 11.78 -48.27 -0.57
N GLU A 44 12.32 -47.25 0.08
CA GLU A 44 13.70 -47.27 0.55
C GLU A 44 13.86 -46.39 1.80
N THR A 45 14.36 -47.03 2.82
CA THR A 45 14.82 -46.58 4.12
C THR A 45 16.18 -45.95 3.98
N GLU A 46 16.39 -44.72 4.55
CA GLU A 46 17.73 -44.30 4.97
C GLU A 46 17.65 -43.32 6.15
N GLU A 47 18.13 -43.74 7.20
CA GLU A 47 18.94 -43.41 8.34
C GLU A 47 19.19 -41.89 8.66
N ALA A 48 18.84 -41.59 9.90
CA ALA A 48 19.21 -40.38 10.64
C ALA A 48 20.74 -40.29 10.84
N GLN A 49 21.33 -39.15 10.47
CA GLN A 49 22.64 -38.76 10.99
C GLN A 49 22.53 -37.43 11.72
N THR A 50 22.76 -37.56 13.02
CA THR A 50 22.96 -36.49 14.01
C THR A 50 24.36 -35.92 13.81
N GLU A 51 24.48 -34.62 13.50
CA GLU A 51 25.77 -33.95 13.52
C GLU A 51 25.78 -32.86 14.61
N LYS A 52 26.78 -33.03 15.48
CA LYS A 52 27.03 -32.25 16.69
C LYS A 52 27.61 -30.87 16.34
N ALA A 53 27.03 -29.83 16.92
CA ALA A 53 27.65 -28.51 16.98
C ALA A 53 28.93 -28.55 17.84
N GLN A 54 30.05 -28.12 17.25
CA GLN A 54 31.27 -27.79 17.97
C GLN A 54 31.34 -26.29 18.23
N THR A 55 31.42 -25.96 19.50
CA THR A 55 31.68 -24.64 20.04
C THR A 55 33.19 -24.36 19.89
N GLU A 56 33.59 -23.36 19.13
CA GLU A 56 34.99 -22.82 19.17
C GLU A 56 35.01 -21.56 20.03
N GLU A 57 35.80 -21.66 21.12
CA GLU A 57 36.22 -20.55 21.94
C GLU A 57 37.27 -19.73 21.17
N VAL A 58 37.04 -18.43 21.02
CA VAL A 58 38.04 -17.49 20.52
C VAL A 58 38.74 -16.84 21.71
N GLN A 59 40.03 -17.14 21.84
CA GLN A 59 40.95 -16.56 22.81
C GLN A 59 41.28 -15.11 22.43
N THR A 60 41.17 -14.22 23.41
CA THR A 60 41.68 -12.84 23.35
C THR A 60 43.16 -12.80 23.53
N GLU A 61 43.92 -12.37 22.53
CA GLU A 61 45.31 -11.96 22.68
C GLU A 61 45.44 -10.45 22.78
N GLU A 62 46.05 -10.03 23.90
CA GLU A 62 46.49 -8.67 24.20
C GLU A 62 47.75 -8.34 23.35
N ILE A 63 47.65 -7.33 22.46
CA ILE A 63 48.84 -6.82 21.77
C ILE A 63 49.15 -5.40 22.26
N LYS A 64 50.34 -5.29 22.89
CA LYS A 64 50.98 -4.06 23.35
C LYS A 64 51.32 -3.12 22.19
N SER A 65 51.05 -1.83 22.39
CA SER A 65 51.55 -0.71 21.56
C SER A 65 53.07 -0.58 21.60
N PRO A 66 53.68 -0.13 20.49
CA PRO A 66 54.85 0.73 20.59
C PRO A 66 54.56 2.14 20.04
N ASP A 67 55.05 3.06 20.81
CA ASP A 67 55.18 4.49 20.60
C ASP A 67 56.01 4.80 19.33
N SER A 68 55.49 5.56 18.39
CA SER A 68 56.29 6.35 17.45
C SER A 68 55.45 7.50 16.89
N LYS A 69 55.90 8.69 17.23
CA LYS A 69 55.47 9.97 16.67
C LYS A 69 55.84 10.03 15.19
N GLU A 70 54.86 10.15 14.33
CA GLU A 70 55.06 10.70 13.00
C GLU A 70 53.90 11.62 12.67
N THR A 71 54.29 12.86 12.39
CA THR A 71 53.40 13.98 12.02
C THR A 71 52.92 13.71 10.60
N ALA A 72 51.66 13.31 10.46
CA ALA A 72 51.01 13.24 9.15
C ALA A 72 49.96 14.37 9.04
N GLU A 73 50.14 15.19 8.04
CA GLU A 73 49.20 16.17 7.55
C GLU A 73 47.80 15.54 7.38
N GLN A 74 46.80 16.18 7.99
CA GLN A 74 45.38 15.89 7.71
C GLN A 74 45.05 16.34 6.29
N PRO A 75 44.44 15.49 5.43
CA PRO A 75 43.69 16.01 4.28
C PRO A 75 42.41 16.62 4.82
N GLU A 76 42.17 17.87 4.46
CA GLU A 76 40.90 18.55 4.64
C GLU A 76 39.77 17.69 4.08
N PRO A 77 38.63 17.51 4.78
CA PRO A 77 37.47 16.90 4.19
C PRO A 77 36.90 17.88 3.16
N GLY A 78 37.05 17.56 1.89
CA GLY A 78 36.29 18.18 0.83
C GLY A 78 34.81 17.96 1.12
N SER A 79 34.12 18.95 1.66
CA SER A 79 32.69 19.00 1.71
C SER A 79 32.21 19.14 0.26
N GLU A 80 31.76 18.04 -0.33
CA GLU A 80 30.77 18.11 -1.38
C GLU A 80 29.52 18.69 -0.73
N MET A 81 29.41 20.04 -0.78
CA MET A 81 28.16 20.72 -0.48
C MET A 81 27.20 20.33 -1.58
N GLU A 82 26.22 19.50 -1.23
CA GLU A 82 24.95 19.43 -1.97
C GLU A 82 24.49 20.88 -2.18
N PRO A 83 23.99 21.25 -3.38
CA PRO A 83 23.54 22.62 -3.62
C PRO A 83 22.40 22.92 -2.64
N ALA A 84 22.67 23.88 -1.76
CA ALA A 84 21.67 24.36 -0.82
C ALA A 84 20.51 24.97 -1.62
N PHE A 85 19.30 24.49 -1.40
CA PHE A 85 18.01 25.06 -1.87
C PHE A 85 17.73 26.46 -1.31
N ALA A 86 18.75 27.18 -0.84
CA ALA A 86 18.65 28.39 -0.02
C ALA A 86 18.13 29.61 -0.78
N ASP A 87 17.83 29.56 -2.09
CA ASP A 87 17.51 30.76 -2.89
C ASP A 87 16.34 30.55 -3.90
N GLN A 88 15.64 29.40 -3.86
CA GLN A 88 14.47 29.17 -4.71
C GLN A 88 13.19 29.48 -3.90
N ASN A 89 12.22 30.14 -4.54
CA ASN A 89 10.91 30.37 -3.95
C ASN A 89 10.15 29.03 -3.90
N PRO A 90 9.87 28.42 -2.74
CA PRO A 90 9.23 27.12 -2.66
C PRO A 90 7.89 27.04 -3.42
N ALA A 91 7.22 28.18 -3.61
CA ALA A 91 5.96 28.22 -4.34
C ALA A 91 6.12 27.93 -5.85
N GLU A 92 7.32 28.13 -6.43
CA GLU A 92 7.60 27.85 -7.83
C GLU A 92 7.90 26.36 -8.08
N GLU A 93 8.17 25.61 -7.01
CA GLU A 93 8.43 24.17 -7.06
C GLU A 93 7.15 23.30 -7.01
N PHE A 94 5.98 23.92 -6.83
CA PHE A 94 4.70 23.24 -6.90
C PHE A 94 4.04 23.55 -8.24
N TYR A 95 4.09 22.61 -9.17
CA TYR A 95 3.54 22.81 -10.50
C TYR A 95 2.93 21.54 -11.11
N ILE A 96 2.05 21.74 -12.08
CA ILE A 96 1.40 20.71 -12.86
C ILE A 96 1.78 20.90 -14.32
N THR A 97 2.13 19.79 -15.01
CA THR A 97 2.34 19.81 -16.46
C THR A 97 1.61 18.64 -17.13
N GLU A 98 1.51 18.70 -18.44
CA GLU A 98 1.19 17.54 -19.26
C GLU A 98 2.34 16.52 -19.15
N ILE A 99 2.03 15.24 -19.40
CA ILE A 99 3.06 14.19 -19.44
C ILE A 99 3.95 14.42 -20.66
N SER A 100 5.26 14.65 -20.45
CA SER A 100 6.22 14.82 -21.54
C SER A 100 6.46 13.50 -22.32
N ASP A 101 7.02 13.58 -23.52
CA ASP A 101 7.34 12.39 -24.30
C ASP A 101 8.40 11.51 -23.63
N GLU A 102 9.36 12.13 -22.95
CA GLU A 102 10.40 11.45 -22.18
C GLU A 102 9.76 10.67 -21.02
N LEU A 103 8.98 11.34 -20.19
CA LEU A 103 8.28 10.68 -19.06
C LEU A 103 7.34 9.59 -19.54
N PHE A 104 6.57 9.86 -20.59
CA PHE A 104 5.67 8.85 -21.13
C PHE A 104 6.42 7.60 -21.61
N SER A 105 7.60 7.78 -22.24
CA SER A 105 8.45 6.67 -22.66
C SER A 105 8.96 5.83 -21.47
N GLU A 106 9.21 6.45 -20.30
CA GLU A 106 9.61 5.75 -19.07
C GLU A 106 8.46 4.97 -18.45
N MET A 107 7.24 5.48 -18.54
CA MET A 107 6.02 4.85 -18.03
C MET A 107 5.54 3.67 -18.87
N GLN A 108 5.81 3.69 -20.20
CA GLN A 108 5.35 2.64 -21.11
C GLN A 108 5.88 1.25 -20.74
N GLY A 109 4.97 0.27 -20.65
CA GLY A 109 5.29 -1.10 -20.24
C GLY A 109 5.49 -1.29 -18.74
N LYS A 110 5.43 -0.21 -17.94
CA LYS A 110 5.48 -0.21 -16.50
C LYS A 110 4.13 0.27 -15.94
N SER A 111 4.06 1.47 -15.36
CA SER A 111 2.82 2.04 -14.84
C SER A 111 1.78 2.31 -15.92
N TYR A 112 2.21 2.60 -17.15
CA TYR A 112 1.35 2.75 -18.32
C TYR A 112 1.47 1.53 -19.23
N ARG A 113 0.65 0.48 -18.97
CA ARG A 113 0.66 -0.79 -19.70
C ARG A 113 -0.01 -0.66 -21.06
N ASP A 114 0.25 -1.61 -21.95
CA ASP A 114 -0.33 -1.65 -23.32
C ASP A 114 -1.88 -1.70 -23.31
N ASP A 115 -2.46 -2.26 -22.25
CA ASP A 115 -3.91 -2.37 -22.06
C ASP A 115 -4.51 -1.20 -21.24
N CYS A 116 -3.73 -0.13 -21.00
CA CYS A 116 -4.20 1.06 -20.31
C CYS A 116 -5.32 1.75 -21.10
N MET A 117 -6.43 2.00 -20.41
CA MET A 117 -7.61 2.63 -20.99
C MET A 117 -7.69 4.15 -20.73
N VAL A 118 -6.81 4.68 -19.89
CA VAL A 118 -6.75 6.12 -19.59
C VAL A 118 -5.91 6.81 -20.68
N PRO A 119 -6.47 7.78 -21.42
CA PRO A 119 -5.68 8.56 -22.36
C PRO A 119 -4.54 9.31 -21.66
N ARG A 120 -3.36 9.34 -22.27
CA ARG A 120 -2.21 10.12 -21.74
C ARG A 120 -2.60 11.57 -21.45
N GLU A 121 -3.43 12.15 -22.31
CA GLU A 121 -3.88 13.54 -22.25
C GLU A 121 -4.78 13.83 -21.04
N GLU A 122 -5.30 12.79 -20.37
CA GLU A 122 -6.04 12.92 -19.10
C GLU A 122 -5.12 12.84 -17.88
N LEU A 123 -3.87 12.44 -18.05
CA LEU A 123 -2.89 12.39 -16.98
C LEU A 123 -2.11 13.71 -16.87
N ARG A 124 -1.69 14.02 -15.65
CA ARG A 124 -0.84 15.17 -15.32
C ARG A 124 0.35 14.71 -14.47
N TYR A 125 1.49 15.27 -14.80
CA TYR A 125 2.65 15.24 -13.92
C TYR A 125 2.50 16.36 -12.88
N VAL A 126 2.68 16.02 -11.62
CA VAL A 126 2.60 16.92 -10.48
C VAL A 126 3.94 16.89 -9.75
N HIS A 127 4.64 18.02 -9.76
CA HIS A 127 5.87 18.21 -9.00
C HIS A 127 5.56 18.93 -7.69
N ILE A 128 6.12 18.42 -6.59
CA ILE A 128 5.89 18.94 -5.25
C ILE A 128 7.19 18.97 -4.45
N LEU A 129 7.19 19.73 -3.36
CA LEU A 129 8.14 19.54 -2.27
C LEU A 129 7.49 18.77 -1.12
N HIS A 130 8.29 18.01 -0.39
CA HIS A 130 7.84 17.35 0.83
C HIS A 130 8.94 17.41 1.91
N LYS A 131 8.59 17.15 3.17
CA LYS A 131 9.54 16.95 4.27
C LYS A 131 9.75 15.47 4.47
N ASP A 132 11.01 15.03 4.43
CA ASP A 132 11.32 13.65 4.81
C ASP A 132 11.16 13.43 6.32
N LEU A 133 11.40 12.20 6.78
CA LEU A 133 11.22 11.85 8.19
C LEU A 133 12.21 12.55 9.14
N ASP A 134 13.28 13.15 8.60
CA ASP A 134 14.26 13.96 9.32
C ASP A 134 13.97 15.47 9.24
N GLY A 135 12.90 15.86 8.52
CA GLY A 135 12.49 17.26 8.31
C GLY A 135 13.21 17.96 7.18
N ASN A 136 14.00 17.25 6.36
CA ASN A 136 14.67 17.85 5.21
C ASN A 136 13.68 18.03 4.05
N THR A 137 13.79 19.14 3.33
CA THR A 137 13.05 19.36 2.09
C THR A 137 13.57 18.44 0.98
N LYS A 138 12.67 17.77 0.31
CA LYS A 138 12.91 16.89 -0.85
C LYS A 138 11.96 17.26 -1.97
N GLU A 139 12.34 16.96 -3.20
CA GLU A 139 11.47 17.00 -4.37
C GLU A 139 10.70 15.69 -4.47
N GLY A 140 9.44 15.77 -4.92
CA GLY A 140 8.57 14.64 -5.13
C GLY A 140 7.81 14.73 -6.45
N GLU A 141 7.46 13.58 -6.99
CA GLU A 141 6.83 13.42 -8.30
C GLU A 141 5.61 12.50 -8.21
N LEU A 142 4.50 12.94 -8.77
CA LEU A 142 3.29 12.15 -8.91
C LEU A 142 2.75 12.24 -10.34
N VAL A 143 2.09 11.19 -10.80
CA VAL A 143 1.22 11.22 -11.97
C VAL A 143 -0.20 10.94 -11.50
N VAL A 144 -1.12 11.84 -11.83
CA VAL A 144 -2.55 11.72 -11.46
C VAL A 144 -3.44 12.11 -12.63
N ASN A 145 -4.72 11.78 -12.56
CA ASN A 145 -5.72 12.26 -13.52
C ASN A 145 -5.89 13.77 -13.38
N GLN A 146 -6.07 14.49 -14.50
CA GLN A 146 -6.33 15.92 -14.52
C GLN A 146 -7.50 16.36 -13.63
N LYS A 147 -8.43 15.46 -13.31
CA LYS A 147 -9.60 15.75 -12.48
C LYS A 147 -9.26 16.04 -11.02
N ILE A 148 -8.11 15.53 -10.56
CA ILE A 148 -7.68 15.68 -9.16
C ILE A 148 -6.31 16.37 -9.03
N ALA A 149 -5.70 16.77 -10.15
CA ALA A 149 -4.32 17.28 -10.14
C ALA A 149 -4.16 18.55 -9.31
N GLU A 150 -5.09 19.50 -9.41
CA GLU A 150 -5.08 20.73 -8.63
C GLU A 150 -5.31 20.46 -7.14
N ASP A 151 -6.26 19.59 -6.79
CA ASP A 151 -6.53 19.20 -5.41
C ASP A 151 -5.29 18.54 -4.78
N VAL A 152 -4.66 17.61 -5.51
CA VAL A 152 -3.42 16.95 -5.04
C VAL A 152 -2.30 17.96 -4.85
N LEU A 153 -2.09 18.89 -5.79
CA LEU A 153 -1.07 19.92 -5.65
C LEU A 153 -1.30 20.80 -4.42
N GLU A 154 -2.54 21.22 -4.17
CA GLU A 154 -2.91 22.05 -3.02
C GLU A 154 -2.72 21.31 -1.70
N ILE A 155 -3.18 20.06 -1.62
CA ILE A 155 -2.99 19.18 -0.45
C ILE A 155 -1.50 19.02 -0.11
N PHE A 156 -0.65 18.68 -1.09
CA PHE A 156 0.78 18.50 -0.84
C PHE A 156 1.49 19.81 -0.47
N ARG A 157 1.03 20.96 -0.98
CA ARG A 157 1.54 22.25 -0.55
C ARG A 157 1.22 22.54 0.91
N GLU A 158 -0.03 22.29 1.34
CA GLU A 158 -0.43 22.48 2.74
C GLU A 158 0.28 21.51 3.68
N LEU A 159 0.47 20.24 3.27
CA LEU A 159 1.27 19.28 4.03
C LEU A 159 2.72 19.74 4.18
N TYR A 160 3.34 20.26 3.11
CA TYR A 160 4.70 20.79 3.14
C TYR A 160 4.82 22.01 4.07
N GLU A 161 3.88 22.97 3.98
CA GLU A 161 3.84 24.18 4.81
C GLU A 161 3.61 23.87 6.31
N ALA A 162 2.96 22.73 6.60
CA ALA A 162 2.74 22.24 7.95
C ALA A 162 3.89 21.36 8.48
N ASP A 163 5.01 21.22 7.74
CA ASP A 163 6.12 20.31 8.04
C ASP A 163 5.65 18.84 8.24
N TYR A 164 4.58 18.42 7.53
CA TYR A 164 4.06 17.05 7.61
C TYR A 164 5.04 16.05 7.00
N PRO A 165 5.45 15.00 7.72
CA PRO A 165 6.50 14.11 7.26
C PRO A 165 5.98 13.11 6.22
N ILE A 166 6.59 13.12 5.05
CA ILE A 166 6.41 12.12 3.98
C ILE A 166 7.80 11.66 3.56
N GLU A 167 8.11 10.37 3.71
CA GLU A 167 9.47 9.90 3.53
C GLU A 167 9.94 9.99 2.08
N LYS A 168 9.12 9.53 1.14
CA LYS A 168 9.42 9.51 -0.30
C LYS A 168 8.16 9.80 -1.11
N VAL A 169 8.33 10.48 -2.22
CA VAL A 169 7.28 10.70 -3.23
C VAL A 169 7.92 10.46 -4.60
N ARG A 170 7.73 9.26 -5.14
CA ARG A 170 8.33 8.84 -6.42
C ARG A 170 7.30 8.17 -7.29
N LEU A 171 7.46 8.30 -8.60
CA LEU A 171 6.70 7.50 -9.54
C LEU A 171 6.96 6.00 -9.31
N VAL A 172 5.92 5.18 -9.41
CA VAL A 172 6.06 3.72 -9.22
C VAL A 172 6.97 3.09 -10.29
N ASP A 173 7.22 3.81 -11.38
CA ASP A 173 8.13 3.43 -12.46
C ASP A 173 9.58 3.28 -11.98
N ALA A 174 9.98 3.98 -10.91
CA ALA A 174 11.26 3.80 -10.23
C ALA A 174 11.40 2.41 -9.56
N TYR A 175 10.28 1.72 -9.37
CA TYR A 175 10.17 0.36 -8.82
C TYR A 175 9.69 -0.64 -9.89
N ASP A 176 9.84 -0.32 -11.19
CA ASP A 176 9.33 -1.12 -12.31
C ASP A 176 7.82 -1.42 -12.22
N ALA A 177 7.05 -0.49 -11.63
CA ALA A 177 5.62 -0.60 -11.32
C ALA A 177 5.25 -1.77 -10.38
N ASP A 178 6.22 -2.24 -9.57
CA ASP A 178 6.00 -3.21 -8.51
C ASP A 178 5.49 -2.46 -7.24
N ASP A 179 4.18 -2.58 -6.98
CA ASP A 179 3.55 -1.95 -5.82
C ASP A 179 4.14 -2.42 -4.49
N GLU A 180 4.43 -3.73 -4.36
CA GLU A 180 4.98 -4.29 -3.12
C GLU A 180 6.38 -3.73 -2.83
N ALA A 181 7.23 -3.59 -3.87
CA ALA A 181 8.55 -2.98 -3.73
C ALA A 181 8.44 -1.50 -3.37
N SER A 182 7.54 -0.77 -4.01
CA SER A 182 7.25 0.64 -3.72
C SER A 182 6.77 0.83 -2.27
N MET A 183 5.80 0.02 -1.83
CA MET A 183 5.25 0.09 -0.47
C MET A 183 6.28 -0.27 0.60
N ARG A 184 7.15 -1.28 0.37
CA ARG A 184 8.23 -1.62 1.30
C ARG A 184 9.23 -0.49 1.51
N ASP A 185 9.45 0.32 0.49
CA ASP A 185 10.34 1.48 0.53
C ASP A 185 9.65 2.73 1.11
N ASN A 186 8.45 2.58 1.68
CA ASN A 186 7.62 3.65 2.22
C ASN A 186 7.37 4.79 1.22
N ASN A 187 7.19 4.43 -0.05
CA ASN A 187 6.95 5.39 -1.10
C ASN A 187 5.49 5.87 -1.11
N THR A 188 5.29 7.15 -1.21
CA THR A 188 4.01 7.77 -1.55
C THR A 188 3.88 7.78 -3.06
N SER A 189 2.76 7.27 -3.60
CA SER A 189 2.58 7.09 -5.03
C SER A 189 1.12 7.28 -5.47
N ALA A 190 0.89 7.39 -6.79
CA ALA A 190 -0.45 7.59 -7.32
C ALA A 190 -0.77 6.68 -8.51
N PHE A 191 -0.49 7.11 -9.75
CA PHE A 191 -0.87 6.35 -10.95
C PHE A 191 -0.07 5.05 -11.09
N ASN A 192 -0.80 3.93 -11.23
CA ASN A 192 -0.28 2.63 -11.62
C ASN A 192 -1.41 1.82 -12.27
N PHE A 193 -1.40 1.66 -13.59
CA PHE A 193 -2.50 0.99 -14.29
C PHE A 193 -2.54 -0.49 -13.97
N ARG A 194 -3.62 -0.90 -13.31
CA ARG A 194 -3.93 -2.30 -13.02
C ARG A 194 -5.42 -2.52 -12.80
N PHE A 195 -5.85 -3.76 -12.96
CA PHE A 195 -7.18 -4.18 -12.55
C PHE A 195 -7.19 -4.58 -11.08
N ILE A 196 -8.29 -4.37 -10.40
CA ILE A 196 -8.52 -4.92 -9.06
C ILE A 196 -8.46 -6.45 -9.17
N SER A 197 -7.68 -7.09 -8.28
CA SER A 197 -7.43 -8.53 -8.29
C SER A 197 -8.72 -9.34 -8.46
N HIS A 198 -8.70 -10.29 -9.40
CA HIS A 198 -9.82 -11.16 -9.77
C HIS A 198 -11.06 -10.45 -10.33
N THR A 199 -10.91 -9.24 -10.85
CA THR A 199 -11.99 -8.47 -11.47
C THR A 199 -11.55 -7.89 -12.82
N THR A 200 -12.52 -7.31 -13.56
CA THR A 200 -12.26 -6.50 -14.78
C THR A 200 -12.39 -5.00 -14.49
N LYS A 201 -12.60 -4.61 -13.23
CA LYS A 201 -12.66 -3.21 -12.83
C LYS A 201 -11.24 -2.67 -12.68
N VAL A 202 -10.95 -1.54 -13.31
CA VAL A 202 -9.70 -0.80 -13.12
C VAL A 202 -9.64 -0.29 -11.68
N SER A 203 -8.46 -0.33 -11.06
CA SER A 203 -8.26 0.27 -9.73
C SER A 203 -8.28 1.80 -9.83
N LYS A 204 -8.56 2.49 -8.74
CA LYS A 204 -8.50 3.96 -8.70
C LYS A 204 -7.10 4.51 -9.02
N HIS A 205 -6.04 3.78 -8.65
CA HIS A 205 -4.68 4.09 -9.11
C HIS A 205 -4.55 3.94 -10.63
N GLY A 206 -5.17 2.90 -11.21
CA GLY A 206 -5.18 2.70 -12.66
C GLY A 206 -5.97 3.77 -13.42
N GLU A 207 -6.89 4.46 -12.77
CA GLU A 207 -7.62 5.63 -13.30
C GLU A 207 -6.87 6.96 -13.04
N GLY A 208 -5.80 6.93 -12.22
CA GLY A 208 -5.10 8.12 -11.72
C GLY A 208 -5.91 8.92 -10.71
N LEU A 209 -6.88 8.31 -10.05
CA LEU A 209 -7.82 8.94 -9.12
C LEU A 209 -7.58 8.55 -7.65
N ALA A 210 -6.40 8.04 -7.33
CA ALA A 210 -6.01 7.68 -5.97
C ALA A 210 -4.55 8.05 -5.68
N VAL A 211 -4.27 8.29 -4.39
CA VAL A 211 -2.93 8.53 -3.84
C VAL A 211 -2.77 7.70 -2.59
N ASP A 212 -1.62 7.03 -2.46
CA ASP A 212 -1.20 6.29 -1.27
C ASP A 212 -0.09 7.06 -0.56
N ILE A 213 -0.22 7.25 0.76
CA ILE A 213 0.67 8.09 1.58
C ILE A 213 1.39 7.25 2.63
N ASN A 214 2.73 7.36 2.72
CA ASN A 214 3.57 6.69 3.71
C ASN A 214 3.18 5.21 3.88
N THR A 215 3.27 4.47 2.81
CA THR A 215 2.65 3.17 2.58
C THR A 215 3.08 2.08 3.56
N LEU A 216 4.35 2.08 3.99
CA LEU A 216 4.87 1.11 4.97
C LEU A 216 4.20 1.28 6.34
N TYR A 217 3.97 2.51 6.78
CA TYR A 217 3.37 2.81 8.09
C TYR A 217 1.84 2.76 8.07
N ASN A 218 1.23 2.72 6.88
CA ASN A 218 -0.22 2.73 6.69
C ASN A 218 -0.67 1.57 5.78
N PRO A 219 -0.51 0.30 6.23
CA PRO A 219 -0.70 -0.86 5.38
C PRO A 219 -2.15 -1.07 4.91
N TYR A 220 -2.26 -1.78 3.79
CA TYR A 220 -3.49 -2.49 3.46
C TYR A 220 -3.62 -3.75 4.33
N VAL A 221 -4.81 -3.98 4.89
CA VAL A 221 -5.10 -5.11 5.78
C VAL A 221 -6.43 -5.74 5.40
N LYS A 222 -6.44 -7.07 5.24
CA LYS A 222 -7.63 -7.84 4.87
C LYS A 222 -7.63 -9.20 5.54
N GLU A 223 -8.81 -9.67 5.92
CA GLU A 223 -9.01 -11.06 6.36
C GLU A 223 -9.37 -11.95 5.17
N VAL A 224 -8.59 -13.02 4.97
CA VAL A 224 -8.84 -14.05 3.95
C VAL A 224 -8.78 -15.41 4.61
N ASP A 225 -9.88 -16.15 4.60
CA ASP A 225 -10.00 -17.51 5.18
C ASP A 225 -9.53 -17.57 6.66
N GLY A 226 -9.75 -16.49 7.43
CA GLY A 226 -9.37 -16.38 8.84
C GLY A 226 -7.88 -16.09 9.06
N GLN A 227 -7.17 -15.66 8.00
CA GLN A 227 -5.79 -15.19 8.08
C GLN A 227 -5.75 -13.71 7.72
N THR A 228 -5.00 -12.94 8.50
CA THR A 228 -4.74 -11.53 8.21
C THR A 228 -3.68 -11.42 7.11
N VAL A 229 -4.05 -10.82 5.98
CA VAL A 229 -3.15 -10.45 4.88
C VAL A 229 -2.79 -8.98 5.04
N VAL A 230 -1.51 -8.65 4.95
CA VAL A 230 -0.96 -7.31 5.11
C VAL A 230 -0.09 -6.99 3.89
N GLU A 231 -0.32 -5.83 3.29
CA GLU A 231 0.50 -5.32 2.18
C GLU A 231 1.00 -3.90 2.51
N PRO A 232 2.30 -3.67 2.46
CA PRO A 232 3.37 -4.64 2.21
C PRO A 232 3.52 -5.59 3.41
N GLU A 233 4.02 -6.82 3.19
CA GLU A 233 4.19 -7.83 4.26
C GLU A 233 5.07 -7.30 5.41
N THR A 234 6.03 -6.44 5.11
CA THR A 234 6.92 -5.79 6.08
C THR A 234 6.21 -4.82 7.02
N ALA A 235 4.98 -4.41 6.70
CA ALA A 235 4.17 -3.49 7.49
C ALA A 235 3.39 -4.15 8.65
N LEU A 236 3.58 -5.47 8.86
CA LEU A 236 2.92 -6.19 9.96
C LEU A 236 3.03 -5.49 11.34
N PRO A 237 4.16 -4.82 11.72
CA PRO A 237 4.26 -4.08 12.97
C PRO A 237 3.27 -2.89 13.11
N TYR A 238 2.73 -2.38 12.01
CA TYR A 238 1.86 -1.20 11.95
C TYR A 238 0.37 -1.53 11.80
N VAL A 239 0.01 -2.80 11.86
CA VAL A 239 -1.39 -3.27 11.76
C VAL A 239 -2.20 -2.92 13.00
N ASP A 240 -1.58 -2.94 14.20
CA ASP A 240 -2.27 -2.56 15.44
C ASP A 240 -2.39 -1.03 15.54
N ARG A 241 -3.50 -0.50 15.05
CA ARG A 241 -3.80 0.94 15.04
C ARG A 241 -4.14 1.52 16.40
N THR A 242 -4.19 0.71 17.46
CA THR A 242 -4.32 1.19 18.85
C THR A 242 -3.00 1.72 19.41
N LEU A 243 -1.88 1.30 18.79
CA LEU A 243 -0.55 1.78 19.13
C LEU A 243 -0.34 3.20 18.58
N ASP A 244 0.48 3.96 19.32
CA ASP A 244 0.96 5.26 18.86
C ASP A 244 2.33 5.09 18.20
N PHE A 245 2.45 5.50 16.93
CA PHE A 245 3.69 5.50 16.18
C PHE A 245 3.69 6.66 15.18
N PRO A 246 4.89 7.16 14.81
CA PRO A 246 5.01 8.21 13.81
C PRO A 246 4.36 7.83 12.48
N TYR A 247 3.90 8.84 11.73
CA TYR A 247 3.38 8.70 10.35
C TYR A 247 2.07 7.90 10.22
N LYS A 248 1.44 7.56 11.35
CA LYS A 248 0.15 6.89 11.38
C LYS A 248 -0.94 7.84 10.91
N ILE A 249 -1.65 7.49 9.84
CA ILE A 249 -2.84 8.20 9.40
C ILE A 249 -4.05 7.66 10.16
N ASP A 250 -4.79 8.56 10.82
CA ASP A 250 -6.08 8.28 11.45
C ASP A 250 -7.00 9.52 11.32
N HIS A 251 -8.22 9.46 11.85
CA HIS A 251 -9.18 10.57 11.73
C HIS A 251 -8.75 11.89 12.40
N GLY A 252 -7.73 11.88 13.25
CA GLY A 252 -7.13 13.08 13.84
C GLY A 252 -5.97 13.65 13.04
N ASP A 253 -5.50 12.92 12.04
CA ASP A 253 -4.31 13.27 11.26
C ASP A 253 -4.58 14.37 10.24
N LEU A 254 -3.57 15.24 10.00
CA LEU A 254 -3.69 16.34 9.05
C LEU A 254 -3.90 15.86 7.62
N CYS A 255 -3.20 14.80 7.21
CA CYS A 255 -3.32 14.24 5.86
C CYS A 255 -4.76 13.75 5.62
N TYR A 256 -5.34 12.97 6.56
CA TYR A 256 -6.74 12.56 6.49
C TYR A 256 -7.69 13.76 6.31
N LYS A 257 -7.48 14.80 7.11
CA LYS A 257 -8.33 16.00 7.08
C LYS A 257 -8.27 16.70 5.72
N LEU A 258 -7.07 16.98 5.20
CA LEU A 258 -6.90 17.67 3.93
C LEU A 258 -7.49 16.88 2.76
N PHE A 259 -7.17 15.58 2.64
CA PHE A 259 -7.75 14.77 1.58
C PHE A 259 -9.28 14.71 1.64
N THR A 260 -9.87 14.56 2.83
CA THR A 260 -11.32 14.51 2.96
C THR A 260 -12.00 15.87 2.73
N GLU A 261 -11.39 16.99 3.07
CA GLU A 261 -11.85 18.34 2.74
C GLU A 261 -11.87 18.59 1.22
N HIS A 262 -10.96 17.96 0.47
CA HIS A 262 -10.91 17.95 -1.00
C HIS A 262 -11.80 16.88 -1.65
N GLY A 263 -12.63 16.17 -0.87
CA GLY A 263 -13.63 15.23 -1.39
C GLY A 263 -13.14 13.80 -1.62
N PHE A 264 -11.91 13.47 -1.23
CA PHE A 264 -11.43 12.09 -1.27
C PHE A 264 -12.06 11.27 -0.15
N VAL A 265 -12.20 9.96 -0.40
CA VAL A 265 -12.58 8.98 0.62
C VAL A 265 -11.34 8.19 1.04
N TRP A 266 -11.28 7.85 2.33
CA TRP A 266 -10.14 7.14 2.90
C TRP A 266 -10.41 5.63 2.99
N GLY A 267 -9.47 4.81 2.52
CA GLY A 267 -9.56 3.35 2.59
C GLY A 267 -9.53 2.78 4.01
N GLY A 268 -9.04 3.55 5.01
CA GLY A 268 -9.14 3.21 6.42
C GLY A 268 -10.57 3.16 6.95
N ASP A 269 -11.55 3.75 6.25
CA ASP A 269 -12.97 3.70 6.61
C ASP A 269 -13.72 2.49 6.00
N TRP A 270 -13.13 1.76 5.06
CA TRP A 270 -13.80 0.63 4.44
C TRP A 270 -14.14 -0.48 5.46
N GLU A 271 -15.25 -1.17 5.27
CA GLU A 271 -15.76 -2.15 6.26
C GLU A 271 -15.12 -3.53 6.14
N THR A 272 -14.91 -4.02 4.91
CA THR A 272 -14.49 -5.41 4.64
C THR A 272 -12.99 -5.61 4.57
N ARG A 273 -12.26 -4.53 4.50
CA ARG A 273 -10.81 -4.43 4.48
C ARG A 273 -10.43 -3.04 4.96
N LYS A 274 -9.19 -2.83 5.30
CA LYS A 274 -8.65 -1.52 5.65
C LYS A 274 -7.48 -1.20 4.74
N ASP A 275 -7.44 0.01 4.22
CA ASP A 275 -6.34 0.51 3.42
C ASP A 275 -5.93 1.86 3.95
N TYR A 276 -5.03 1.84 4.93
CA TYR A 276 -4.73 3.03 5.72
C TYR A 276 -3.90 4.07 4.96
N GLN A 277 -3.20 3.67 3.89
CA GLN A 277 -2.45 4.57 3.00
C GLN A 277 -3.34 5.31 1.99
N HIS A 278 -4.48 4.70 1.61
CA HIS A 278 -5.23 4.95 0.40
C HIS A 278 -6.25 6.08 0.51
N PHE A 279 -6.14 7.06 -0.37
CA PHE A 279 -7.15 8.11 -0.60
C PHE A 279 -7.60 8.07 -2.05
N GLU A 280 -8.90 7.94 -2.30
CA GLU A 280 -9.43 7.89 -3.66
C GLU A 280 -10.56 8.90 -3.90
N MET A 281 -10.63 9.48 -5.10
CA MET A 281 -11.78 10.25 -5.52
C MET A 281 -12.94 9.29 -5.83
N PRO A 282 -14.09 9.40 -5.16
CA PRO A 282 -15.24 8.54 -5.42
C PRO A 282 -15.80 8.77 -6.83
N ASP A 283 -16.48 7.72 -7.36
CA ASP A 283 -17.22 7.89 -8.59
C ASP A 283 -18.33 8.94 -8.35
N THR A 284 -18.43 9.92 -9.21
CA THR A 284 -19.58 10.85 -9.18
C THR A 284 -20.84 10.03 -9.52
N GLU A 285 -21.81 10.01 -8.61
CA GLU A 285 -23.13 9.46 -8.95
C GLU A 285 -23.71 10.29 -10.11
N GLU A 286 -23.94 9.64 -11.26
CA GLU A 286 -24.66 10.24 -12.39
C GLU A 286 -26.17 10.34 -12.12
#